data_24905ccfeaaac4b8cc364c4cc76eb031
#
_entry.id   24905ccfeaaac4b8cc364c4cc76eb031
#
_cell.length_a   1.000
_cell.length_b   1.000
_cell.length_c   1.000
_cell.angle_alpha   90.00
_cell.angle_beta   90.00
_cell.angle_gamma   90.00
#
_symmetry.space_group_name_H-M   'P 1'
#
loop_
_entity.id
_entity.type
_entity.pdbx_description
1 polymer ?
#
loop_
_entity_poly.entity_id
_entity_poly.type
_entity_poly.pdbx_seq_one_letter_code
_entity_poly.pdbx_strand_id
1 'polypeptide(L)'
;QMIRTLVPDVMRYGDYSRLGESIWDHPYQWGSKRNGPDLARVGGKYNHAWHFDHMRDPRSISTGSNMPNYGFLHESNTDYASLSAKIRVQRTLGVPFPNWSPADIDRIAKDQAKVIAKELRDQGRYTDPDKEIVALIAYLQSLGKKWDPAGAAVTSSK
;
A
#
# COMPACT_ATOMS: atom_id res chain seq x y z
N GLN A 1 -5.63 -10.49 -4.20
CA GLN A 1 -5.37 -11.88 -3.77
C GLN A 1 -6.24 -12.24 -2.58
N MET A 2 -6.49 -13.52 -2.42
CA MET A 2 -7.24 -14.04 -1.26
C MET A 2 -6.46 -15.17 -0.58
N ILE A 3 -6.68 -15.35 0.71
CA ILE A 3 -6.22 -16.51 1.47
C ILE A 3 -7.34 -17.57 1.37
N ARG A 4 -6.99 -18.73 0.83
CA ARG A 4 -7.95 -19.83 0.63
C ARG A 4 -8.28 -20.52 1.96
N THR A 5 -9.38 -21.24 2.01
CA THR A 5 -9.80 -22.04 3.18
C THR A 5 -8.95 -23.28 3.42
N LEU A 6 -7.86 -23.46 2.65
CA LEU A 6 -6.96 -24.60 2.78
C LEU A 6 -6.06 -24.46 4.01
N VAL A 7 -5.88 -25.55 4.75
CA VAL A 7 -5.06 -25.57 5.96
C VAL A 7 -3.66 -24.98 5.77
N PRO A 8 -2.91 -25.32 4.69
CA PRO A 8 -1.59 -24.74 4.48
C PRO A 8 -1.60 -23.21 4.28
N ASP A 9 -2.65 -22.67 3.63
CA ASP A 9 -2.79 -21.21 3.43
C ASP A 9 -3.09 -20.53 4.77
N VAL A 10 -4.02 -21.10 5.55
CA VAL A 10 -4.40 -20.55 6.86
C VAL A 10 -3.25 -20.59 7.85
N MET A 11 -2.49 -21.68 7.89
CA MET A 11 -1.31 -21.77 8.75
C MET A 11 -0.21 -20.78 8.38
N ARG A 12 -0.07 -20.46 7.08
CA ARG A 12 0.97 -19.55 6.60
C ARG A 12 0.60 -18.09 6.70
N TYR A 13 -0.67 -17.73 6.44
CA TYR A 13 -1.13 -16.36 6.24
C TYR A 13 -2.16 -15.89 7.29
N GLY A 14 -2.63 -16.78 8.15
CA GLY A 14 -3.73 -16.55 9.08
C GLY A 14 -5.10 -16.88 8.48
N ASP A 15 -6.17 -16.44 9.11
CA ASP A 15 -7.54 -16.77 8.70
C ASP A 15 -7.79 -16.53 7.21
N TYR A 16 -8.63 -17.38 6.61
CA TYR A 16 -9.03 -17.24 5.21
C TYR A 16 -9.74 -15.92 4.93
N SER A 17 -9.55 -15.42 3.72
CA SER A 17 -10.16 -14.15 3.29
C SER A 17 -11.67 -14.26 3.19
N ARG A 18 -12.38 -13.21 3.65
CA ARG A 18 -13.82 -13.10 3.54
C ARG A 18 -14.19 -12.13 2.42
N LEU A 19 -15.34 -12.33 1.78
CA LEU A 19 -15.80 -11.47 0.69
C LEU A 19 -15.83 -9.99 1.07
N GLY A 20 -16.15 -9.67 2.32
CA GLY A 20 -16.18 -8.30 2.83
C GLY A 20 -14.83 -7.60 2.85
N GLU A 21 -13.71 -8.32 2.80
CA GLU A 21 -12.37 -7.71 2.77
C GLU A 21 -12.08 -6.99 1.44
N SER A 22 -12.74 -7.42 0.35
CA SER A 22 -12.54 -6.87 -1.00
C SER A 22 -13.76 -6.11 -1.55
N ILE A 23 -14.76 -5.81 -0.70
CA ILE A 23 -16.03 -5.20 -1.14
C ILE A 23 -15.80 -3.81 -1.79
N TRP A 24 -14.73 -3.12 -1.42
CA TRP A 24 -14.39 -1.78 -1.93
C TRP A 24 -13.36 -1.80 -3.06
N ASP A 25 -12.94 -2.99 -3.50
CA ASP A 25 -12.02 -3.10 -4.63
C ASP A 25 -12.78 -2.88 -5.95
N HIS A 26 -12.33 -1.93 -6.75
CA HIS A 26 -12.89 -1.61 -8.06
C HIS A 26 -11.77 -1.58 -9.11
N PRO A 27 -11.65 -2.61 -9.95
CA PRO A 27 -12.46 -3.85 -10.01
C PRO A 27 -12.21 -4.79 -8.83
N TYR A 28 -13.15 -5.66 -8.57
CA TYR A 28 -13.09 -6.66 -7.49
C TYR A 28 -11.88 -7.60 -7.63
N GLN A 29 -11.02 -7.64 -6.60
CA GLN A 29 -9.70 -8.29 -6.62
C GLN A 29 -9.70 -9.67 -5.92
N TRP A 30 -10.71 -10.47 -6.14
CA TRP A 30 -10.84 -11.79 -5.52
C TRP A 30 -10.20 -12.88 -6.38
N GLY A 31 -9.05 -13.41 -5.96
CA GLY A 31 -8.37 -14.49 -6.68
C GLY A 31 -7.26 -15.13 -5.85
N SER A 32 -6.94 -16.38 -6.15
CA SER A 32 -5.93 -17.18 -5.46
C SER A 32 -4.60 -17.28 -6.22
N LYS A 33 -4.50 -16.72 -7.42
CA LYS A 33 -3.27 -16.77 -8.20
C LYS A 33 -2.22 -15.84 -7.59
N ARG A 34 -1.05 -16.38 -7.33
CA ARG A 34 0.10 -15.67 -6.78
C ARG A 34 1.27 -15.80 -7.74
N ASN A 35 1.68 -14.70 -8.37
CA ASN A 35 2.87 -14.62 -9.23
C ASN A 35 4.09 -14.09 -8.48
N GLY A 36 4.09 -14.18 -7.18
CA GLY A 36 5.11 -13.64 -6.29
C GLY A 36 4.63 -13.79 -4.86
N PRO A 37 5.09 -12.95 -3.93
CA PRO A 37 4.63 -12.99 -2.55
C PRO A 37 3.14 -12.70 -2.48
N ASP A 38 2.49 -13.24 -1.45
CA ASP A 38 1.11 -12.94 -1.14
C ASP A 38 0.97 -11.49 -0.69
N LEU A 39 0.20 -10.69 -1.43
CA LEU A 39 -0.05 -9.29 -1.12
C LEU A 39 -1.25 -9.08 -0.19
N ALA A 40 -2.11 -10.10 0.00
CA ALA A 40 -3.36 -9.95 0.74
C ALA A 40 -3.16 -9.36 2.15
N ARG A 41 -2.04 -9.68 2.80
CA ARG A 41 -1.71 -9.20 4.15
C ARG A 41 -0.23 -8.85 4.26
N VAL A 42 0.29 -8.12 3.29
CA VAL A 42 1.71 -7.74 3.26
C VAL A 42 2.01 -6.56 4.19
N GLY A 43 1.00 -5.78 4.56
CA GLY A 43 1.16 -4.63 5.43
C GLY A 43 1.75 -4.98 6.80
N GLY A 44 2.88 -4.37 7.14
CA GLY A 44 3.62 -4.63 8.37
C GLY A 44 4.52 -5.88 8.33
N LYS A 45 4.50 -6.67 7.25
CA LYS A 45 5.37 -7.84 7.09
C LYS A 45 6.81 -7.47 6.80
N TYR A 46 7.01 -6.43 5.99
CA TYR A 46 8.31 -5.89 5.64
C TYR A 46 8.35 -4.41 5.99
N ASN A 47 9.53 -3.89 6.34
CA ASN A 47 9.70 -2.47 6.62
C ASN A 47 9.73 -1.63 5.32
N HIS A 48 9.69 -0.31 5.48
CA HIS A 48 9.67 0.62 4.34
C HIS A 48 10.91 0.51 3.47
N ALA A 49 12.11 0.36 4.08
CA ALA A 49 13.36 0.22 3.33
C ALA A 49 13.39 -1.05 2.48
N TRP A 50 12.84 -2.16 2.97
CA TRP A 50 12.72 -3.39 2.19
C TRP A 50 11.88 -3.16 0.92
N HIS A 51 10.71 -2.54 1.05
CA HIS A 51 9.87 -2.22 -0.11
C HIS A 51 10.56 -1.26 -1.07
N PHE A 52 11.23 -0.25 -0.54
CA PHE A 52 11.98 0.73 -1.31
C PHE A 52 13.07 0.08 -2.18
N ASP A 53 13.92 -0.74 -1.58
CA ASP A 53 15.01 -1.44 -2.26
C ASP A 53 14.47 -2.50 -3.23
N HIS A 54 13.42 -3.25 -2.82
CA HIS A 54 12.80 -4.30 -3.64
C HIS A 54 12.16 -3.75 -4.93
N MET A 55 11.52 -2.58 -4.88
CA MET A 55 10.99 -1.94 -6.08
C MET A 55 12.09 -1.36 -6.97
N ARG A 56 13.17 -0.88 -6.38
CA ARG A 56 14.31 -0.35 -7.12
C ARG A 56 15.06 -1.45 -7.88
N ASP A 57 15.39 -2.53 -7.19
CA ASP A 57 16.04 -3.70 -7.78
C ASP A 57 15.62 -4.99 -7.03
N PRO A 58 14.62 -5.73 -7.57
CA PRO A 58 14.15 -6.95 -6.93
C PRO A 58 15.23 -8.03 -6.74
N ARG A 59 16.23 -8.06 -7.62
CA ARG A 59 17.29 -9.07 -7.60
C ARG A 59 18.32 -8.82 -6.50
N SER A 60 18.45 -7.58 -6.04
CA SER A 60 19.34 -7.25 -4.91
C SER A 60 18.88 -7.90 -3.61
N ILE A 61 17.57 -8.19 -3.47
CA ILE A 61 16.96 -8.82 -2.29
C ILE A 61 16.65 -10.29 -2.55
N SER A 62 16.12 -10.60 -3.73
CA SER A 62 15.68 -11.95 -4.12
C SER A 62 16.43 -12.40 -5.36
N THR A 63 17.58 -13.05 -5.17
CA THR A 63 18.40 -13.57 -6.27
C THR A 63 17.55 -14.44 -7.21
N GLY A 64 17.64 -14.20 -8.51
CA GLY A 64 16.86 -14.94 -9.53
C GLY A 64 15.40 -14.47 -9.67
N SER A 65 15.01 -13.35 -9.06
CA SER A 65 13.67 -12.78 -9.24
C SER A 65 13.38 -12.46 -10.71
N ASN A 66 12.20 -12.88 -11.17
CA ASN A 66 11.66 -12.51 -12.48
C ASN A 66 10.90 -11.16 -12.46
N MET A 67 10.79 -10.52 -11.30
CA MET A 67 10.14 -9.24 -11.16
C MET A 67 10.95 -8.16 -11.90
N PRO A 68 10.31 -7.34 -12.75
CA PRO A 68 10.99 -6.24 -13.40
C PRO A 68 11.40 -5.16 -12.37
N ASN A 69 12.36 -4.35 -12.75
CA ASN A 69 12.77 -3.17 -12.00
C ASN A 69 11.70 -2.07 -12.16
N TYR A 70 11.31 -1.45 -11.05
CA TYR A 70 10.38 -0.32 -10.99
C TYR A 70 11.12 0.98 -10.58
N GLY A 71 12.35 1.15 -11.02
CA GLY A 71 13.19 2.31 -10.70
C GLY A 71 12.56 3.65 -11.05
N PHE A 72 11.71 3.71 -12.08
CA PHE A 72 10.99 4.93 -12.47
C PHE A 72 10.11 5.50 -11.36
N LEU A 73 9.61 4.68 -10.42
CA LEU A 73 8.81 5.15 -9.28
C LEU A 73 9.61 6.05 -8.32
N HIS A 74 10.94 5.96 -8.34
CA HIS A 74 11.83 6.81 -7.55
C HIS A 74 12.05 8.18 -8.19
N GLU A 75 11.75 8.31 -9.48
CA GLU A 75 11.91 9.54 -10.25
C GLU A 75 10.59 10.28 -10.44
N SER A 76 9.50 9.53 -10.68
CA SER A 76 8.16 10.06 -10.90
C SER A 76 7.56 10.67 -9.64
N ASN A 77 6.76 11.74 -9.82
CA ASN A 77 6.05 12.39 -8.73
C ASN A 77 4.59 11.96 -8.66
N THR A 78 4.09 11.82 -7.45
CA THR A 78 2.69 11.50 -7.15
C THR A 78 1.75 12.61 -7.65
N ASP A 79 0.72 12.25 -8.39
CA ASP A 79 -0.31 13.19 -8.86
C ASP A 79 -1.32 13.48 -7.74
N TYR A 80 -0.99 14.43 -6.87
CA TYR A 80 -1.89 14.89 -5.81
C TYR A 80 -3.09 15.66 -6.36
N ALA A 81 -2.96 16.33 -7.50
CA ALA A 81 -4.02 17.15 -8.05
C ALA A 81 -5.28 16.34 -8.41
N SER A 82 -5.10 15.10 -8.86
CA SER A 82 -6.21 14.20 -9.19
C SER A 82 -6.82 13.47 -7.99
N LEU A 83 -6.18 13.51 -6.81
CA LEU A 83 -6.54 12.67 -5.67
C LEU A 83 -7.95 12.96 -5.14
N SER A 84 -8.35 14.23 -5.06
CA SER A 84 -9.69 14.61 -4.62
C SER A 84 -10.79 14.12 -5.56
N ALA A 85 -10.53 14.15 -6.88
CA ALA A 85 -11.44 13.61 -7.88
C ALA A 85 -11.57 12.08 -7.76
N LYS A 86 -10.45 11.38 -7.57
CA LYS A 86 -10.41 9.93 -7.36
C LYS A 86 -11.20 9.51 -6.11
N ILE A 87 -11.02 10.20 -4.98
CA ILE A 87 -11.78 9.93 -3.74
C ILE A 87 -13.27 10.19 -3.92
N ARG A 88 -13.65 11.25 -4.64
CA ARG A 88 -15.06 11.52 -4.96
C ARG A 88 -15.68 10.38 -5.76
N VAL A 89 -15.00 9.86 -6.77
CA VAL A 89 -15.47 8.72 -7.57
C VAL A 89 -15.62 7.48 -6.67
N GLN A 90 -14.64 7.19 -5.84
CA GLN A 90 -14.72 6.05 -4.90
C GLN A 90 -15.92 6.18 -3.95
N ARG A 91 -16.21 7.37 -3.45
CA ARG A 91 -17.41 7.63 -2.64
C ARG A 91 -18.71 7.40 -3.41
N THR A 92 -18.76 7.79 -4.67
CA THR A 92 -19.92 7.50 -5.55
C THR A 92 -20.12 5.98 -5.73
N LEU A 93 -19.02 5.21 -5.72
CA LEU A 93 -19.04 3.74 -5.76
C LEU A 93 -19.33 3.10 -4.39
N GLY A 94 -19.59 3.90 -3.36
CA GLY A 94 -20.00 3.43 -2.03
C GLY A 94 -18.86 3.24 -1.04
N VAL A 95 -17.60 3.54 -1.41
CA VAL A 95 -16.48 3.48 -0.46
C VAL A 95 -16.69 4.52 0.64
N PRO A 96 -16.69 4.14 1.93
CA PRO A 96 -17.10 5.02 3.03
C PRO A 96 -16.02 6.01 3.45
N PHE A 97 -15.43 6.74 2.49
CA PHE A 97 -14.55 7.87 2.81
C PHE A 97 -15.31 8.98 3.53
N PRO A 98 -14.74 9.59 4.57
CA PRO A 98 -15.30 10.77 5.21
C PRO A 98 -15.49 11.92 4.22
N ASN A 99 -16.30 12.89 4.61
CA ASN A 99 -16.56 14.05 3.77
C ASN A 99 -15.45 15.11 3.90
N TRP A 100 -14.22 14.72 3.54
CA TRP A 100 -13.07 15.60 3.54
C TRP A 100 -13.17 16.64 2.43
N SER A 101 -12.71 17.86 2.73
CA SER A 101 -12.49 18.88 1.70
C SER A 101 -11.29 18.48 0.81
N PRO A 102 -11.20 19.02 -0.43
CA PRO A 102 -10.01 18.79 -1.26
C PRO A 102 -8.69 19.18 -0.58
N ALA A 103 -8.71 20.25 0.23
CA ALA A 103 -7.54 20.69 1.00
C ALA A 103 -7.15 19.71 2.10
N ASP A 104 -8.14 19.10 2.78
CA ASP A 104 -7.87 18.06 3.79
C ASP A 104 -7.29 16.81 3.16
N ILE A 105 -7.80 16.39 2.00
CA ILE A 105 -7.29 15.24 1.26
C ILE A 105 -5.82 15.44 0.91
N ASP A 106 -5.49 16.60 0.34
CA ASP A 106 -4.10 16.93 -0.03
C ASP A 106 -3.19 16.97 1.20
N ARG A 107 -3.63 17.60 2.28
CA ARG A 107 -2.90 17.68 3.54
C ARG A 107 -2.65 16.29 4.13
N ILE A 108 -3.68 15.46 4.26
CA ILE A 108 -3.59 14.11 4.84
C ILE A 108 -2.61 13.25 4.03
N ALA A 109 -2.72 13.27 2.71
CA ALA A 109 -1.85 12.49 1.83
C ALA A 109 -0.38 12.93 1.95
N LYS A 110 -0.12 14.24 1.95
CA LYS A 110 1.23 14.79 2.10
C LYS A 110 1.83 14.53 3.48
N ASP A 111 1.01 14.59 4.53
CA ASP A 111 1.49 14.31 5.89
C ASP A 111 1.84 12.82 6.04
N GLN A 112 1.04 11.92 5.49
CA GLN A 112 1.38 10.49 5.41
C GLN A 112 2.69 10.26 4.64
N ALA A 113 2.86 10.91 3.50
CA ALA A 113 4.06 10.80 2.68
C ALA A 113 5.33 11.28 3.44
N LYS A 114 5.22 12.39 4.18
CA LYS A 114 6.32 12.91 5.01
C LYS A 114 6.76 11.94 6.10
N VAL A 115 5.79 11.27 6.75
CA VAL A 115 6.10 10.27 7.79
C VAL A 115 6.86 9.10 7.20
N ILE A 116 6.38 8.54 6.08
CA ILE A 116 7.06 7.43 5.40
C ILE A 116 8.46 7.84 4.92
N ALA A 117 8.60 9.03 4.33
CA ALA A 117 9.91 9.53 3.88
C ALA A 117 10.87 9.75 5.05
N LYS A 118 10.37 10.16 6.24
CA LYS A 118 11.17 10.27 7.46
C LYS A 118 11.64 8.88 7.93
N GLU A 119 10.74 7.90 8.00
CA GLU A 119 11.08 6.54 8.40
C GLU A 119 12.08 5.89 7.43
N LEU A 120 11.94 6.13 6.12
CA LEU A 120 12.92 5.71 5.11
C LEU A 120 14.29 6.33 5.38
N ARG A 121 14.34 7.63 5.71
CA ARG A 121 15.57 8.33 6.04
C ARG A 121 16.23 7.76 7.29
N ASP A 122 15.46 7.47 8.32
CA ASP A 122 15.94 6.85 9.55
C ASP A 122 16.53 5.45 9.29
N GLN A 123 16.07 4.77 8.21
CA GLN A 123 16.57 3.49 7.72
C GLN A 123 17.69 3.65 6.65
N GLY A 124 18.20 4.85 6.45
CA GLY A 124 19.29 5.13 5.51
C GLY A 124 18.87 5.18 4.03
N ARG A 125 17.58 5.40 3.75
CA ARG A 125 17.04 5.56 2.39
C ARG A 125 16.52 6.99 2.21
N TYR A 126 17.08 7.71 1.24
CA TYR A 126 16.73 9.12 1.00
C TYR A 126 15.84 9.22 -0.22
N THR A 127 14.66 9.83 -0.04
CA THR A 127 13.70 10.13 -1.10
C THR A 127 12.84 11.32 -0.71
N ASP A 128 12.35 12.04 -1.71
CA ASP A 128 11.38 13.09 -1.48
C ASP A 128 10.00 12.47 -1.17
N PRO A 129 9.21 13.07 -0.26
CA PRO A 129 7.88 12.58 0.09
C PRO A 129 6.93 12.47 -1.11
N ASP A 130 7.14 13.31 -2.13
CA ASP A 130 6.24 13.41 -3.29
C ASP A 130 6.50 12.34 -4.36
N LYS A 131 7.44 11.43 -4.15
CA LYS A 131 7.74 10.36 -5.10
C LYS A 131 6.69 9.25 -5.10
N GLU A 132 6.39 8.68 -6.27
CA GLU A 132 5.42 7.59 -6.44
C GLU A 132 5.78 6.36 -5.61
N ILE A 133 7.07 6.10 -5.39
CA ILE A 133 7.51 5.00 -4.52
C ILE A 133 6.98 5.14 -3.10
N VAL A 134 6.88 6.36 -2.57
CA VAL A 134 6.34 6.61 -1.23
C VAL A 134 4.84 6.29 -1.18
N ALA A 135 4.09 6.67 -2.21
CA ALA A 135 2.68 6.35 -2.33
C ALA A 135 2.44 4.84 -2.46
N LEU A 136 3.29 4.13 -3.23
CA LEU A 136 3.23 2.68 -3.34
C LEU A 136 3.53 1.99 -2.01
N ILE A 137 4.54 2.45 -1.27
CA ILE A 137 4.85 1.91 0.06
C ILE A 137 3.66 2.12 1.02
N ALA A 138 3.02 3.30 1.01
CA ALA A 138 1.83 3.55 1.80
C ALA A 138 0.72 2.54 1.49
N TYR A 139 0.46 2.29 0.22
CA TYR A 139 -0.52 1.30 -0.23
C TYR A 139 -0.16 -0.11 0.24
N LEU A 140 1.07 -0.58 0.00
CA LEU A 140 1.49 -1.92 0.40
C LEU A 140 1.41 -2.12 1.92
N GLN A 141 1.73 -1.11 2.70
CA GLN A 141 1.64 -1.14 4.16
C GLN A 141 0.19 -1.11 4.69
N SER A 142 -0.78 -0.74 3.86
CA SER A 142 -2.21 -0.78 4.22
C SER A 142 -2.83 -2.16 4.00
N LEU A 143 -2.23 -3.01 3.16
CA LEU A 143 -2.81 -4.29 2.78
C LEU A 143 -2.91 -5.25 3.97
N GLY A 144 -4.12 -5.77 4.20
CA GLY A 144 -4.43 -6.66 5.31
C GLY A 144 -4.64 -5.98 6.66
N LYS A 145 -4.54 -4.66 6.72
CA LYS A 145 -4.90 -3.88 7.90
C LYS A 145 -6.38 -3.50 7.86
N LYS A 146 -6.99 -3.39 9.04
CA LYS A 146 -8.34 -2.86 9.13
C LYS A 146 -8.35 -1.41 8.64
N TRP A 147 -9.19 -1.15 7.64
CA TRP A 147 -9.36 0.20 7.15
C TRP A 147 -10.04 1.08 8.22
N ASP A 148 -9.38 2.15 8.60
CA ASP A 148 -9.91 3.16 9.52
C ASP A 148 -9.85 4.53 8.85
N PRO A 149 -11.00 5.02 8.35
CA PRO A 149 -11.04 6.32 7.68
C PRO A 149 -10.80 7.50 8.63
N ALA A 150 -11.07 7.34 9.93
CA ALA A 150 -10.81 8.37 10.93
C ALA A 150 -9.35 8.34 11.39
N GLY A 151 -8.74 7.16 11.38
CA GLY A 151 -7.36 6.89 11.77
C GLY A 151 -6.35 6.95 10.63
N ALA A 152 -6.65 7.61 9.52
CA ALA A 152 -5.68 7.93 8.46
C ALA A 152 -4.52 8.81 8.97
N ALA A 153 -4.54 9.20 10.23
CA ALA A 153 -3.38 9.61 10.99
C ALA A 153 -2.54 8.36 11.31
N VAL A 154 -1.38 8.30 10.71
CA VAL A 154 -0.32 7.33 10.88
C VAL A 154 -0.16 6.92 12.34
N THR A 155 -0.67 5.77 12.72
CA THR A 155 -0.23 5.12 13.93
C THR A 155 1.06 4.39 13.61
N SER A 156 2.19 4.97 14.00
CA SER A 156 3.43 4.23 14.13
C SER A 156 3.15 3.06 15.08
N SER A 157 3.15 1.85 14.58
CA SER A 157 3.12 0.66 15.43
C SER A 157 4.40 0.59 16.23
N LYS A 158 4.24 0.52 17.56
CA LYS A 158 5.30 0.09 18.47
C LYS A 158 5.78 -1.31 18.13
#